data_f01813500ed885496cefba25f83f117b
#
_entry.id   f01813500ed885496cefba25f83f117b
#
_cell.length_a   1.000
_cell.length_b   1.000
_cell.length_c   1.000
_cell.angle_alpha   90.00
_cell.angle_beta   90.00
_cell.angle_gamma   90.00
#
_symmetry.space_group_name_H-M   'P 1'
#
loop_
_entity.id
_entity.type
_entity.pdbx_description
1 polymer ?
#
loop_
_entity_poly.entity_id
_entity_poly.type
_entity_poly.pdbx_seq_one_letter_code
_entity_poly.pdbx_strand_id
1 'polypeptide(L)'
;MTERTSHTLGDDAPLSSARKPDPTAAGVDLVDKDAELVGRTVSINRPRQELYEFWRDFRQLPLFMENIEDVVVLDDKRSHWIVRGPAGSELEWDSVITEDVPGEVIAWRSVEGASVDNGGRVEFRDSPNGRGTIVSVTIAYKPPAGKLGKAFAKLFRSEPKIQARQELRRFKQLMETGELPTAAMLPQDMP
;
A
#
# COMPACT_ATOMS: atom_id res chain seq x y z
N MET A 1 27.06 -48.27 4.66
CA MET A 1 25.85 -47.58 5.15
C MET A 1 26.14 -46.09 5.10
N THR A 2 25.72 -45.47 4.01
CA THR A 2 26.05 -44.06 3.76
C THR A 2 24.76 -43.29 3.79
N GLU A 3 24.56 -42.52 4.88
CA GLU A 3 23.43 -41.60 5.02
C GLU A 3 23.57 -40.44 4.05
N ARG A 4 22.62 -40.30 3.16
CA ARG A 4 22.44 -39.09 2.33
C ARG A 4 21.66 -38.09 3.15
N THR A 5 22.33 -37.07 3.61
CA THR A 5 21.70 -35.84 4.14
C THR A 5 21.09 -35.08 2.97
N SER A 6 19.76 -35.10 2.86
CA SER A 6 19.03 -34.26 1.92
C SER A 6 19.00 -32.84 2.47
N HIS A 7 19.79 -31.94 1.87
CA HIS A 7 19.62 -30.51 2.01
C HIS A 7 18.32 -30.11 1.31
N THR A 8 17.28 -29.87 2.07
CA THR A 8 16.14 -29.07 1.63
C THR A 8 16.63 -27.65 1.47
N LEU A 9 16.76 -27.23 0.20
CA LEU A 9 16.92 -25.81 -0.15
C LEU A 9 15.67 -25.10 0.36
N GLY A 10 15.83 -24.26 1.38
CA GLY A 10 14.78 -23.38 1.86
C GLY A 10 14.33 -22.48 0.71
N ASP A 11 13.03 -22.46 0.46
CA ASP A 11 12.40 -21.56 -0.48
C ASP A 11 12.59 -20.13 0.04
N ASP A 12 13.47 -19.37 -0.62
CA ASP A 12 13.74 -17.96 -0.33
C ASP A 12 12.62 -17.02 -0.83
N ALA A 13 11.42 -17.56 -1.04
CA ALA A 13 10.25 -16.75 -1.30
C ALA A 13 9.98 -15.84 -0.09
N PRO A 14 9.86 -14.51 -0.28
CA PRO A 14 9.58 -13.62 0.83
C PRO A 14 8.27 -14.05 1.49
N LEU A 15 8.33 -14.34 2.80
CA LEU A 15 7.20 -14.75 3.61
C LEU A 15 6.14 -13.64 3.57
N SER A 16 5.22 -13.73 2.63
CA SER A 16 3.98 -12.97 2.70
C SER A 16 3.11 -13.66 3.76
N SER A 17 3.38 -13.35 5.02
CA SER A 17 2.52 -13.86 6.10
C SER A 17 1.16 -13.18 5.94
N ALA A 18 0.20 -13.96 5.46
CA ALA A 18 -1.22 -13.58 5.45
C ALA A 18 -1.78 -13.65 6.89
N ARG A 19 -1.07 -13.06 7.86
CA ARG A 19 -1.60 -12.89 9.20
C ARG A 19 -2.71 -11.86 9.11
N LYS A 20 -3.90 -12.22 9.54
CA LYS A 20 -5.01 -11.27 9.68
C LYS A 20 -4.48 -10.12 10.54
N PRO A 21 -4.42 -8.88 10.05
CA PRO A 21 -3.90 -7.78 10.85
C PRO A 21 -4.76 -7.69 12.11
N ASP A 22 -4.10 -7.63 13.26
CA ASP A 22 -4.77 -7.34 14.52
C ASP A 22 -5.04 -5.82 14.51
N PRO A 23 -6.29 -5.39 14.44
CA PRO A 23 -6.62 -3.97 14.37
C PRO A 23 -6.13 -3.20 15.60
N THR A 24 -5.97 -3.86 16.75
CA THR A 24 -5.44 -3.27 17.97
C THR A 24 -3.91 -3.20 17.99
N ALA A 25 -3.22 -4.13 17.34
CA ALA A 25 -1.76 -4.14 17.25
C ALA A 25 -1.21 -3.12 16.25
N ALA A 26 -2.03 -2.65 15.30
CA ALA A 26 -1.63 -1.70 14.27
C ALA A 26 -1.89 -0.24 14.64
N GLY A 27 -2.44 0.06 15.83
CA GLY A 27 -2.78 1.44 16.22
C GLY A 27 -3.78 2.11 15.24
N VAL A 28 -4.64 1.29 14.64
CA VAL A 28 -5.58 1.74 13.60
C VAL A 28 -6.88 2.17 14.28
N ASP A 29 -6.83 3.26 15.05
CA ASP A 29 -8.02 4.06 15.35
C ASP A 29 -8.47 4.87 14.10
N LEU A 30 -8.30 4.25 12.92
CA LEU A 30 -8.34 4.98 11.66
C LEU A 30 -9.75 5.13 11.12
N VAL A 31 -10.64 4.20 11.44
CA VAL A 31 -11.99 4.16 10.89
C VAL A 31 -12.89 3.35 11.84
N ASP A 32 -14.18 3.57 11.73
CA ASP A 32 -15.24 2.90 12.49
C ASP A 32 -15.07 1.36 12.56
N LYS A 33 -15.67 0.73 13.57
CA LYS A 33 -15.57 -0.73 13.85
C LYS A 33 -16.00 -1.63 12.69
N ASP A 34 -16.73 -1.08 11.72
CA ASP A 34 -17.22 -1.79 10.54
C ASP A 34 -16.30 -1.64 9.30
N ALA A 35 -15.11 -1.05 9.45
CA ALA A 35 -14.18 -0.88 8.34
C ALA A 35 -13.54 -2.19 7.91
N GLU A 36 -13.36 -2.37 6.60
CA GLU A 36 -12.57 -3.45 6.05
C GLU A 36 -11.06 -3.11 6.17
N LEU A 37 -10.28 -4.08 6.64
CA LEU A 37 -8.84 -3.93 6.84
C LEU A 37 -8.04 -4.76 5.84
N VAL A 38 -7.07 -4.14 5.20
CA VAL A 38 -6.11 -4.81 4.33
C VAL A 38 -4.70 -4.51 4.80
N GLY A 39 -3.98 -5.53 5.25
CA GLY A 39 -2.59 -5.43 5.67
C GLY A 39 -1.66 -6.21 4.76
N ARG A 40 -0.49 -5.67 4.43
CA ARG A 40 0.56 -6.31 3.64
C ARG A 40 1.93 -5.85 4.08
N THR A 41 2.90 -6.76 3.92
CA THR A 41 4.30 -6.51 4.29
C THR A 41 5.20 -6.94 3.14
N VAL A 42 6.28 -6.18 2.93
CA VAL A 42 7.33 -6.47 1.95
C VAL A 42 8.69 -6.11 2.55
N SER A 43 9.73 -6.86 2.18
CA SER A 43 11.11 -6.49 2.48
C SER A 43 11.74 -5.81 1.27
N ILE A 44 12.36 -4.65 1.48
CA ILE A 44 12.99 -3.82 0.45
C ILE A 44 14.45 -3.60 0.85
N ASN A 45 15.38 -3.86 -0.05
CA ASN A 45 16.82 -3.69 0.20
C ASN A 45 17.26 -2.21 0.05
N ARG A 46 16.66 -1.35 0.87
CA ARG A 46 16.97 0.08 0.99
C ARG A 46 16.87 0.52 2.44
N PRO A 47 17.59 1.61 2.82
CA PRO A 47 17.46 2.21 4.15
C PRO A 47 16.02 2.68 4.44
N ARG A 48 15.56 2.51 5.68
CA ARG A 48 14.20 2.91 6.07
C ARG A 48 13.92 4.39 5.90
N GLN A 49 14.93 5.24 6.08
CA GLN A 49 14.80 6.68 5.90
C GLN A 49 14.48 7.06 4.45
N GLU A 50 15.18 6.42 3.49
CA GLU A 50 14.94 6.62 2.05
C GLU A 50 13.51 6.23 1.66
N LEU A 51 13.04 5.08 2.16
CA LEU A 51 11.68 4.59 1.88
C LEU A 51 10.61 5.47 2.52
N TYR A 52 10.85 5.95 3.74
CA TYR A 52 9.99 6.88 4.44
C TYR A 52 9.88 8.21 3.67
N GLU A 53 11.00 8.82 3.29
CA GLU A 53 11.03 10.11 2.57
C GLU A 53 10.28 10.01 1.24
N PHE A 54 10.48 8.92 0.50
CA PHE A 54 9.75 8.68 -0.74
C PHE A 54 8.24 8.57 -0.49
N TRP A 55 7.83 7.78 0.51
CA TRP A 55 6.41 7.59 0.82
C TRP A 55 5.77 8.86 1.39
N ARG A 56 6.51 9.63 2.17
CA ARG A 56 6.03 10.86 2.80
C ARG A 56 5.65 11.94 1.80
N ASP A 57 6.29 11.96 0.64
CA ASP A 57 5.84 12.75 -0.49
C ASP A 57 4.71 12.01 -1.21
N PHE A 58 3.47 12.23 -0.77
CA PHE A 58 2.29 11.56 -1.31
C PHE A 58 2.09 11.78 -2.82
N ARG A 59 2.71 12.79 -3.42
CA ARG A 59 2.73 13.00 -4.88
C ARG A 59 3.44 11.88 -5.63
N GLN A 60 4.25 11.08 -4.94
CA GLN A 60 4.96 9.94 -5.52
C GLN A 60 4.09 8.66 -5.55
N LEU A 61 2.99 8.60 -4.78
CA LEU A 61 2.17 7.41 -4.67
C LEU A 61 1.57 6.93 -6.01
N PRO A 62 1.12 7.81 -6.92
CA PRO A 62 0.62 7.42 -8.24
C PRO A 62 1.63 6.63 -9.07
N LEU A 63 2.93 6.76 -8.79
CA LEU A 63 3.97 6.04 -9.53
C LEU A 63 3.86 4.52 -9.36
N PHE A 64 3.38 4.02 -8.23
CA PHE A 64 3.30 2.59 -7.95
C PHE A 64 1.91 2.10 -7.52
N MET A 65 1.00 3.01 -7.16
CA MET A 65 -0.40 2.72 -6.83
C MET A 65 -1.30 3.07 -8.01
N GLU A 66 -1.69 2.06 -8.80
CA GLU A 66 -2.39 2.26 -10.09
C GLU A 66 -3.73 2.98 -10.00
N ASN A 67 -4.42 2.85 -8.87
CA ASN A 67 -5.74 3.46 -8.72
C ASN A 67 -5.67 4.91 -8.23
N ILE A 68 -4.54 5.35 -7.70
CA ILE A 68 -4.33 6.75 -7.36
C ILE A 68 -3.96 7.50 -8.64
N GLU A 69 -4.79 8.41 -9.04
CA GLU A 69 -4.58 9.22 -10.24
C GLU A 69 -3.70 10.42 -9.93
N ASP A 70 -3.98 11.10 -8.82
CA ASP A 70 -3.17 12.21 -8.34
C ASP A 70 -3.32 12.40 -6.83
N VAL A 71 -2.34 13.03 -6.20
CA VAL A 71 -2.40 13.51 -4.82
C VAL A 71 -1.85 14.93 -4.75
N VAL A 72 -2.74 15.88 -4.50
CA VAL A 72 -2.38 17.30 -4.32
C VAL A 72 -2.08 17.56 -2.85
N VAL A 73 -0.85 17.95 -2.53
CA VAL A 73 -0.47 18.34 -1.17
C VAL A 73 -0.99 19.75 -0.91
N LEU A 74 -1.89 19.91 0.05
CA LEU A 74 -2.51 21.19 0.42
C LEU A 74 -1.67 21.97 1.44
N ASP A 75 -1.12 21.24 2.43
CA ASP A 75 -0.19 21.74 3.43
C ASP A 75 0.64 20.58 4.03
N ASP A 76 1.41 20.83 5.09
CA ASP A 76 2.30 19.85 5.72
C ASP A 76 1.58 18.58 6.19
N LYS A 77 0.28 18.65 6.44
CA LYS A 77 -0.52 17.54 6.97
C LYS A 77 -1.70 17.15 6.09
N ARG A 78 -2.19 18.05 5.22
CA ARG A 78 -3.38 17.80 4.43
C ARG A 78 -3.05 17.56 2.98
N SER A 79 -3.78 16.64 2.38
CA SER A 79 -3.69 16.27 0.98
C SER A 79 -5.06 15.97 0.41
N HIS A 80 -5.25 16.30 -0.86
CA HIS A 80 -6.42 15.98 -1.65
C HIS A 80 -6.09 14.80 -2.57
N TRP A 81 -6.90 13.76 -2.53
CA TRP A 81 -6.69 12.51 -3.24
C TRP A 81 -7.70 12.35 -4.35
N ILE A 82 -7.21 11.99 -5.52
CA ILE A 82 -7.99 11.67 -6.71
C ILE A 82 -7.72 10.22 -7.07
N VAL A 83 -8.76 9.39 -7.00
CA VAL A 83 -8.64 7.94 -7.16
C VAL A 83 -9.61 7.45 -8.21
N ARG A 84 -9.11 6.63 -9.13
CA ARG A 84 -9.91 6.00 -10.16
C ARG A 84 -10.86 4.99 -9.55
N GLY A 85 -12.14 5.28 -9.69
CA GLY A 85 -13.23 4.41 -9.28
C GLY A 85 -13.67 3.44 -10.36
N PRO A 86 -14.68 2.60 -10.08
CA PRO A 86 -15.24 1.65 -11.03
C PRO A 86 -15.91 2.34 -12.23
N ALA A 87 -15.82 1.69 -13.39
CA ALA A 87 -16.43 2.16 -14.65
C ALA A 87 -15.96 3.57 -15.08
N GLY A 88 -14.72 3.95 -14.70
CA GLY A 88 -14.16 5.25 -15.05
C GLY A 88 -14.71 6.41 -14.21
N SER A 89 -15.37 6.12 -13.08
CA SER A 89 -15.71 7.15 -12.10
C SER A 89 -14.47 7.63 -11.38
N GLU A 90 -14.52 8.83 -10.89
CA GLU A 90 -13.49 9.45 -10.07
C GLU A 90 -14.01 9.61 -8.64
N LEU A 91 -13.16 9.33 -7.68
CA LEU A 91 -13.43 9.47 -6.25
C LEU A 91 -12.42 10.44 -5.67
N GLU A 92 -12.90 11.46 -5.00
CA GLU A 92 -12.07 12.50 -4.44
C GLU A 92 -12.38 12.68 -2.95
N TRP A 93 -11.34 12.93 -2.17
CA TRP A 93 -11.47 13.27 -0.76
C TRP A 93 -10.22 13.96 -0.22
N ASP A 94 -10.38 14.71 0.86
CA ASP A 94 -9.27 15.25 1.62
C ASP A 94 -8.85 14.28 2.72
N SER A 95 -7.54 14.19 2.95
CA SER A 95 -6.94 13.42 4.02
C SER A 95 -6.05 14.29 4.90
N VAL A 96 -5.89 13.86 6.15
CA VAL A 96 -4.99 14.45 7.12
C VAL A 96 -4.03 13.40 7.68
N ILE A 97 -2.76 13.76 7.80
CA ILE A 97 -1.76 12.95 8.49
C ILE A 97 -2.04 13.00 9.99
N THR A 98 -2.23 11.84 10.59
CA THR A 98 -2.53 11.68 12.02
C THR A 98 -1.32 11.27 12.84
N GLU A 99 -0.34 10.61 12.21
CA GLU A 99 0.93 10.25 12.82
C GLU A 99 2.04 10.36 11.78
N ASP A 100 3.17 10.93 12.18
CA ASP A 100 4.33 11.14 11.32
C ASP A 100 5.61 11.09 12.16
N VAL A 101 6.27 9.93 12.13
CA VAL A 101 7.55 9.71 12.82
C VAL A 101 8.60 9.39 11.77
N PRO A 102 9.56 10.29 11.53
CA PRO A 102 10.55 10.13 10.48
C PRO A 102 11.28 8.79 10.50
N GLY A 103 11.27 8.10 9.36
CA GLY A 103 11.89 6.80 9.19
C GLY A 103 11.16 5.63 9.89
N GLU A 104 10.03 5.86 10.54
CA GLU A 104 9.34 4.82 11.32
C GLU A 104 7.89 4.60 10.89
N VAL A 105 7.10 5.67 10.83
CA VAL A 105 5.66 5.55 10.56
C VAL A 105 5.07 6.79 9.93
N ILE A 106 4.11 6.57 9.03
CA ILE A 106 3.19 7.58 8.52
C ILE A 106 1.78 7.01 8.64
N ALA A 107 0.86 7.73 9.27
CA ALA A 107 -0.55 7.38 9.28
C ALA A 107 -1.40 8.56 8.83
N TRP A 108 -2.46 8.28 8.12
CA TRP A 108 -3.41 9.27 7.61
C TRP A 108 -4.83 8.77 7.68
N ARG A 109 -5.77 9.68 7.61
CA ARG A 109 -7.20 9.38 7.48
C ARG A 109 -7.89 10.45 6.63
N SER A 110 -9.00 10.09 6.02
CA SER A 110 -9.90 11.07 5.41
C SER A 110 -10.45 12.04 6.46
N VAL A 111 -10.74 13.27 6.05
CA VAL A 111 -11.37 14.26 6.93
C VAL A 111 -12.82 13.86 7.21
N GLU A 112 -13.37 14.36 8.32
CA GLU A 112 -14.78 14.13 8.65
C GLU A 112 -15.71 14.66 7.54
N GLY A 113 -16.70 13.85 7.16
CA GLY A 113 -17.62 14.19 6.07
C GLY A 113 -17.08 13.94 4.65
N ALA A 114 -15.91 13.35 4.50
CA ALA A 114 -15.38 12.95 3.20
C ALA A 114 -16.31 11.95 2.50
N SER A 115 -16.29 11.97 1.16
CA SER A 115 -17.08 11.04 0.33
C SER A 115 -16.68 9.57 0.52
N VAL A 116 -15.44 9.34 0.92
CA VAL A 116 -14.85 8.02 1.22
C VAL A 116 -14.22 8.09 2.60
N ASP A 117 -14.72 7.26 3.52
CA ASP A 117 -14.11 7.10 4.84
C ASP A 117 -13.00 6.06 4.76
N ASN A 118 -11.76 6.52 4.81
CA ASN A 118 -10.58 5.67 4.71
C ASN A 118 -9.46 6.19 5.61
N GLY A 119 -8.53 5.30 5.88
CA GLY A 119 -7.30 5.62 6.55
C GLY A 119 -6.22 4.59 6.21
N GLY A 120 -4.99 4.96 6.44
CA GLY A 120 -3.86 4.09 6.21
C GLY A 120 -2.74 4.33 7.20
N ARG A 121 -1.92 3.31 7.33
CA ARG A 121 -0.70 3.33 8.15
C ARG A 121 0.39 2.57 7.42
N VAL A 122 1.54 3.17 7.29
CA VAL A 122 2.76 2.51 6.80
C VAL A 122 3.83 2.58 7.87
N GLU A 123 4.47 1.45 8.14
CA GLU A 123 5.54 1.30 9.10
C GLU A 123 6.81 0.83 8.41
N PHE A 124 7.93 1.40 8.81
CA PHE A 124 9.26 1.10 8.30
C PHE A 124 10.12 0.57 9.43
N ARG A 125 10.56 -0.68 9.35
CA ARG A 125 11.39 -1.32 10.38
C ARG A 125 12.63 -1.92 9.75
N ASP A 126 13.77 -1.77 10.40
CA ASP A 126 14.98 -2.43 9.93
C ASP A 126 14.80 -3.94 9.89
N SER A 127 15.28 -4.57 8.83
CA SER A 127 15.21 -6.02 8.70
C SER A 127 16.13 -6.70 9.72
N PRO A 128 15.68 -7.76 10.44
CA PRO A 128 16.47 -8.44 11.46
C PRO A 128 17.80 -9.00 10.97
N ASN A 129 17.94 -9.26 9.67
CA ASN A 129 19.15 -9.75 9.03
C ASN A 129 20.10 -8.63 8.57
N GLY A 130 19.82 -7.36 8.90
CA GLY A 130 20.61 -6.20 8.52
C GLY A 130 20.55 -5.85 7.03
N ARG A 131 19.62 -6.44 6.27
CA ARG A 131 19.45 -6.19 4.84
C ARG A 131 18.15 -5.42 4.57
N GLY A 132 18.27 -4.10 4.48
CA GLY A 132 17.15 -3.23 4.12
C GLY A 132 16.07 -3.12 5.18
N THR A 133 14.87 -2.90 4.74
CA THR A 133 13.72 -2.50 5.56
C THR A 133 12.51 -3.39 5.31
N ILE A 134 11.80 -3.71 6.39
CA ILE A 134 10.46 -4.30 6.34
C ILE A 134 9.46 -3.16 6.30
N VAL A 135 8.70 -3.06 5.22
CA VAL A 135 7.61 -2.09 5.05
C VAL A 135 6.29 -2.81 5.24
N SER A 136 5.51 -2.35 6.22
CA SER A 136 4.18 -2.88 6.53
C SER A 136 3.13 -1.82 6.27
N VAL A 137 2.17 -2.10 5.41
CA VAL A 137 1.06 -1.19 5.08
C VAL A 137 -0.25 -1.80 5.57
N THR A 138 -1.03 -1.00 6.26
CA THR A 138 -2.41 -1.32 6.65
C THR A 138 -3.32 -0.23 6.13
N ILE A 139 -4.36 -0.61 5.41
CA ILE A 139 -5.40 0.29 4.90
C ILE A 139 -6.74 -0.14 5.47
N ALA A 140 -7.45 0.82 6.04
CA ALA A 140 -8.81 0.68 6.50
C ALA A 140 -9.73 1.52 5.60
N TYR A 141 -10.86 0.99 5.20
CA TYR A 141 -11.84 1.73 4.42
C TYR A 141 -13.26 1.28 4.75
N LYS A 142 -14.19 2.22 4.63
CA LYS A 142 -15.62 1.96 4.74
C LYS A 142 -16.26 2.27 3.38
N PRO A 143 -16.87 1.27 2.73
CA PRO A 143 -17.54 1.51 1.46
C PRO A 143 -18.63 2.57 1.63
N PRO A 144 -18.70 3.60 0.76
CA PRO A 144 -19.77 4.59 0.82
C PRO A 144 -21.14 3.93 0.62
N ALA A 145 -22.19 4.51 1.18
CA ALA A 145 -23.55 3.98 1.05
C ALA A 145 -24.13 4.16 -0.39
N GLY A 146 -25.08 3.33 -0.76
CA GLY A 146 -25.84 3.47 -2.00
C GLY A 146 -25.21 2.87 -3.25
N LYS A 147 -25.46 3.47 -4.42
CA LYS A 147 -24.97 2.97 -5.72
C LYS A 147 -23.45 3.09 -5.85
N LEU A 148 -22.88 4.16 -5.31
CA LEU A 148 -21.42 4.37 -5.22
C LEU A 148 -20.76 3.31 -4.35
N GLY A 149 -21.37 2.93 -3.22
CA GLY A 149 -20.85 1.87 -2.36
C GLY A 149 -20.84 0.50 -3.03
N LYS A 150 -21.86 0.18 -3.84
CA LYS A 150 -21.86 -1.07 -4.62
C LYS A 150 -20.75 -1.08 -5.67
N ALA A 151 -20.50 0.05 -6.32
CA ALA A 151 -19.45 0.21 -7.29
C ALA A 151 -18.06 0.14 -6.62
N PHE A 152 -17.89 0.84 -5.50
CA PHE A 152 -16.70 0.82 -4.66
C PHE A 152 -16.41 -0.58 -4.10
N ALA A 153 -17.43 -1.25 -3.56
CA ALA A 153 -17.30 -2.63 -3.10
C ALA A 153 -16.91 -3.60 -4.23
N LYS A 154 -17.30 -3.33 -5.46
CA LYS A 154 -16.88 -4.13 -6.62
C LYS A 154 -15.42 -3.89 -6.99
N LEU A 155 -14.91 -2.65 -6.88
CA LEU A 155 -13.51 -2.32 -7.06
C LEU A 155 -12.64 -3.02 -6.02
N PHE A 156 -13.04 -2.95 -4.74
CA PHE A 156 -12.31 -3.55 -3.63
C PHE A 156 -12.67 -5.03 -3.37
N ARG A 157 -13.80 -5.55 -3.90
CA ARG A 157 -14.15 -6.98 -3.83
C ARG A 157 -13.37 -7.86 -4.79
N SER A 158 -12.90 -7.30 -5.90
CA SER A 158 -12.08 -8.07 -6.86
C SER A 158 -10.65 -8.27 -6.34
N GLU A 159 -10.49 -8.53 -5.03
CA GLU A 159 -9.25 -8.86 -4.34
C GLU A 159 -8.37 -7.66 -3.94
N PRO A 160 -8.81 -6.83 -2.96
CA PRO A 160 -7.96 -5.75 -2.39
C PRO A 160 -6.62 -6.29 -1.86
N LYS A 161 -6.61 -7.57 -1.51
CA LYS A 161 -5.40 -8.27 -1.07
C LYS A 161 -4.38 -8.47 -2.19
N ILE A 162 -4.83 -8.73 -3.41
CA ILE A 162 -3.94 -8.90 -4.58
C ILE A 162 -3.40 -7.53 -5.00
N GLN A 163 -4.26 -6.53 -5.05
CA GLN A 163 -3.88 -5.18 -5.42
C GLN A 163 -2.81 -4.60 -4.48
N ALA A 164 -3.04 -4.59 -3.17
CA ALA A 164 -2.06 -4.12 -2.19
C ALA A 164 -0.72 -4.89 -2.28
N ARG A 165 -0.76 -6.19 -2.65
CA ARG A 165 0.45 -6.97 -2.90
C ARG A 165 1.17 -6.51 -4.17
N GLN A 166 0.44 -6.20 -5.24
CA GLN A 166 1.02 -5.71 -6.50
C GLN A 166 1.64 -4.33 -6.33
N GLU A 167 0.95 -3.42 -5.64
CA GLU A 167 1.43 -2.07 -5.35
C GLU A 167 2.72 -2.09 -4.51
N LEU A 168 2.78 -2.90 -3.46
CA LEU A 168 4.01 -3.05 -2.67
C LEU A 168 5.15 -3.71 -3.45
N ARG A 169 4.86 -4.61 -4.39
CA ARG A 169 5.88 -5.15 -5.29
C ARG A 169 6.43 -4.09 -6.24
N ARG A 170 5.56 -3.22 -6.77
CA ARG A 170 5.98 -2.10 -7.61
C ARG A 170 6.80 -1.09 -6.82
N PHE A 171 6.36 -0.77 -5.59
CA PHE A 171 7.15 0.06 -4.69
C PHE A 171 8.55 -0.52 -4.44
N LYS A 172 8.61 -1.82 -4.12
CA LYS A 172 9.90 -2.52 -3.97
C LYS A 172 10.77 -2.40 -5.21
N GLN A 173 10.21 -2.70 -6.39
CA GLN A 173 10.95 -2.63 -7.64
C GLN A 173 11.43 -1.21 -7.91
N LEU A 174 10.54 -0.22 -7.81
CA LEU A 174 10.90 1.19 -7.98
C LEU A 174 12.06 1.60 -7.08
N MET A 175 11.97 1.28 -5.81
CA MET A 175 13.00 1.66 -4.83
C MET A 175 14.32 0.90 -5.04
N GLU A 176 14.30 -0.36 -5.42
CA GLU A 176 15.51 -1.16 -5.61
C GLU A 176 16.20 -0.93 -6.94
N THR A 177 15.45 -0.68 -8.02
CA THR A 177 15.99 -0.58 -9.39
C THR A 177 15.88 0.81 -10.01
N GLY A 178 15.03 1.68 -9.46
CA GLY A 178 14.70 2.98 -10.06
C GLY A 178 13.73 2.87 -11.26
N GLU A 179 13.23 1.67 -11.55
CA GLU A 179 12.38 1.40 -12.70
C GLU A 179 11.02 0.85 -12.27
N LEU A 180 9.97 1.30 -12.93
CA LEU A 180 8.64 0.69 -12.83
C LEU A 180 8.48 -0.33 -13.96
N PRO A 181 7.87 -1.50 -13.71
CA PRO A 181 7.49 -2.39 -14.77
C PRO A 181 6.42 -1.70 -15.62
N THR A 182 6.81 -1.14 -16.73
CA THR A 182 5.87 -0.73 -17.76
C THR A 182 5.28 -2.00 -18.35
N ALA A 183 4.02 -2.30 -18.06
CA ALA A 183 3.23 -3.24 -18.85
C ALA A 183 2.85 -2.63 -20.21
N ALA A 184 3.72 -1.83 -20.81
CA ALA A 184 3.63 -1.48 -22.21
C ALA A 184 4.02 -2.75 -22.96
N MET A 185 3.02 -3.51 -23.42
CA MET A 185 3.24 -4.42 -24.55
C MET A 185 3.91 -3.56 -25.62
N LEU A 186 5.16 -3.87 -25.93
CA LEU A 186 5.77 -3.41 -27.16
C LEU A 186 4.81 -3.82 -28.27
N PRO A 187 4.46 -2.92 -29.20
CA PRO A 187 3.73 -3.32 -30.38
C PRO A 187 4.58 -4.43 -31.02
N GLN A 188 4.09 -5.64 -31.02
CA GLN A 188 4.70 -6.68 -31.83
C GLN A 188 4.52 -6.21 -33.27
N ASP A 189 5.62 -6.02 -33.93
CA ASP A 189 5.66 -5.80 -35.37
C ASP A 189 4.74 -6.81 -36.07
N MET A 190 3.63 -6.30 -36.58
CA MET A 190 2.84 -7.08 -37.50
C MET A 190 3.55 -7.03 -38.85
N PRO A 191 3.73 -8.20 -39.52
CA PRO A 191 4.29 -8.30 -40.87
C PRO A 191 3.42 -7.61 -41.91
#